data_21f5137c847995ef96b8c8c57d8a8054
#
_entry.id   21f5137c847995ef96b8c8c57d8a8054
#
_cell.length_a   1.000
_cell.length_b   1.000
_cell.length_c   1.000
_cell.angle_alpha   90.00
_cell.angle_beta   90.00
_cell.angle_gamma   90.00
#
_symmetry.space_group_name_H-M   'P 1'
#
loop_
_entity.id
_entity.type
_entity.pdbx_description
1 polymer ?
#
loop_
_entity_poly.entity_id
_entity_poly.type
_entity_poly.pdbx_seq_one_letter_code
_entity_poly.pdbx_strand_id
1 'polypeptide(L)'
;MPVKDALPMAEQALRAVAASGQTLTVYDDNSTPENAAHLDALCAELGFAIIHISEHTNHPSPNYRWALIEAQRQCIAQKRPLVIIESDVIVRRDTIARLIKAMVPGVGMVAAVTMNEEGQINFPYEYARGLQTDGECHKRLSFCCTLLTHELLQTYDFAQLDPSKSWYDVAISRIARKAGLRNILQISNPVVHIPHSSRPWKQLKYTNPILYYWHKIIHGRDRI
;
A
#
# COMPACT_ATOMS: atom_id res chain seq x y z
N MET A 1 -1.27 5.91 4.69
CA MET A 1 -0.01 5.83 3.90
C MET A 1 1.13 5.54 4.86
N PRO A 2 1.82 4.40 4.75
CA PRO A 2 3.07 4.18 5.47
C PRO A 2 4.21 4.93 4.79
N VAL A 3 5.06 5.56 5.58
CA VAL A 3 6.23 6.32 5.10
C VAL A 3 7.44 5.94 5.94
N LYS A 4 8.61 5.75 5.29
CA LYS A 4 9.90 5.68 5.95
C LYS A 4 10.96 6.33 5.08
N ASP A 5 11.48 7.45 5.56
CA ASP A 5 12.47 8.22 4.80
C ASP A 5 11.96 8.50 3.34
N ALA A 6 12.77 8.55 2.31
CA ALA A 6 12.34 8.74 0.91
C ALA A 6 11.42 9.97 0.67
N LEU A 7 11.68 11.07 1.37
CA LEU A 7 10.85 12.27 1.41
C LEU A 7 10.47 12.86 0.04
N PRO A 8 11.37 13.01 -0.95
CA PRO A 8 11.00 13.65 -2.22
C PRO A 8 9.86 12.93 -2.94
N MET A 9 9.80 11.59 -2.78
CA MET A 9 8.76 10.75 -3.36
C MET A 9 7.49 10.80 -2.52
N ALA A 10 7.63 10.66 -1.19
CA ALA A 10 6.52 10.72 -0.26
C ALA A 10 5.79 12.07 -0.34
N GLU A 11 6.51 13.19 -0.49
CA GLU A 11 5.92 14.51 -0.67
C GLU A 11 5.05 14.57 -1.93
N GLN A 12 5.54 14.07 -3.07
CA GLN A 12 4.74 14.04 -4.30
C GLN A 12 3.46 13.22 -4.12
N ALA A 13 3.55 12.04 -3.48
CA ALA A 13 2.41 11.19 -3.20
C ALA A 13 1.40 11.88 -2.25
N LEU A 14 1.88 12.51 -1.18
CA LEU A 14 1.04 13.24 -0.22
C LEU A 14 0.31 14.41 -0.88
N ARG A 15 1.00 15.22 -1.67
CA ARG A 15 0.40 16.34 -2.42
C ARG A 15 -0.62 15.86 -3.45
N ALA A 16 -0.39 14.71 -4.10
CA ALA A 16 -1.35 14.11 -5.01
C ALA A 16 -2.64 13.65 -4.29
N VAL A 17 -2.52 13.07 -3.10
CA VAL A 17 -3.69 12.71 -2.27
C VAL A 17 -4.42 13.98 -1.81
N ALA A 18 -3.72 15.00 -1.35
CA ALA A 18 -4.33 16.28 -0.97
C ALA A 18 -5.12 16.91 -2.12
N ALA A 19 -4.56 16.89 -3.34
CA ALA A 19 -5.23 17.38 -4.55
C ALA A 19 -6.50 16.59 -4.92
N SER A 20 -6.67 15.37 -4.41
CA SER A 20 -7.90 14.57 -4.56
C SER A 20 -9.02 14.98 -3.57
N GLY A 21 -8.73 15.86 -2.62
CA GLY A 21 -9.67 16.30 -1.60
C GLY A 21 -9.97 15.26 -0.51
N GLN A 22 -9.14 14.23 -0.40
CA GLN A 22 -9.30 13.17 0.61
C GLN A 22 -8.48 13.47 1.85
N THR A 23 -8.98 13.04 3.01
CA THR A 23 -8.21 13.01 4.25
C THR A 23 -7.27 11.81 4.27
N LEU A 24 -6.14 11.94 4.93
CA LEU A 24 -5.13 10.90 5.02
C LEU A 24 -4.57 10.80 6.44
N THR A 25 -4.26 9.58 6.86
CA THR A 25 -3.39 9.31 8.00
C THR A 25 -2.04 8.80 7.47
N VAL A 26 -0.97 9.49 7.79
CA VAL A 26 0.40 9.07 7.54
C VAL A 26 0.89 8.25 8.72
N TYR A 27 1.52 7.11 8.46
CA TYR A 27 2.18 6.28 9.45
C TYR A 27 3.68 6.37 9.23
N ASP A 28 4.37 7.16 10.04
CA ASP A 28 5.83 7.26 10.00
C ASP A 28 6.47 6.05 10.68
N ASP A 29 7.14 5.22 9.89
CA ASP A 29 7.77 3.98 10.36
C ASP A 29 9.24 4.20 10.74
N ASN A 30 9.47 5.00 11.78
CA ASN A 30 10.81 5.28 12.33
C ASN A 30 11.73 5.95 11.28
N SER A 31 11.29 7.00 10.65
CA SER A 31 12.15 7.87 9.83
C SER A 31 13.23 8.54 10.68
N THR A 32 14.28 9.04 10.04
CA THR A 32 15.27 9.84 10.75
C THR A 32 14.61 11.08 11.38
N PRO A 33 15.15 11.65 12.47
CA PRO A 33 14.54 12.81 13.13
C PRO A 33 14.31 14.00 12.18
N GLU A 34 15.22 14.23 11.25
CA GLU A 34 15.09 15.28 10.23
C GLU A 34 13.90 15.00 9.29
N ASN A 35 13.80 13.76 8.81
CA ASN A 35 12.72 13.35 7.91
C ASN A 35 11.36 13.31 8.63
N ALA A 36 11.33 12.91 9.89
CA ALA A 36 10.12 12.93 10.71
C ALA A 36 9.62 14.37 10.89
N ALA A 37 10.50 15.31 11.26
CA ALA A 37 10.14 16.73 11.40
C ALA A 37 9.64 17.33 10.06
N HIS A 38 10.23 16.94 8.93
CA HIS A 38 9.74 17.37 7.62
C HIS A 38 8.35 16.79 7.32
N LEU A 39 8.11 15.53 7.64
CA LEU A 39 6.78 14.90 7.48
C LEU A 39 5.73 15.59 8.36
N ASP A 40 6.07 15.98 9.59
CA ASP A 40 5.19 16.74 10.47
C ASP A 40 4.77 18.06 9.85
N ALA A 41 5.74 18.83 9.36
CA ALA A 41 5.48 20.12 8.71
C ALA A 41 4.60 19.95 7.46
N LEU A 42 4.90 18.96 6.64
CA LEU A 42 4.15 18.66 5.41
C LEU A 42 2.72 18.18 5.71
N CYS A 43 2.54 17.30 6.70
CA CYS A 43 1.23 16.85 7.12
C CYS A 43 0.39 18.00 7.68
N ALA A 44 0.99 18.88 8.48
CA ALA A 44 0.34 20.09 8.98
C ALA A 44 -0.09 21.03 7.84
N GLU A 45 0.79 21.27 6.86
CA GLU A 45 0.49 22.06 5.65
C GLU A 45 -0.71 21.48 4.87
N LEU A 46 -0.74 20.15 4.68
CA LEU A 46 -1.75 19.46 3.88
C LEU A 46 -3.03 19.10 4.65
N GLY A 47 -3.06 19.34 5.96
CA GLY A 47 -4.21 18.99 6.82
C GLY A 47 -4.35 17.48 7.04
N PHE A 48 -3.26 16.73 7.01
CA PHE A 48 -3.24 15.30 7.24
C PHE A 48 -2.88 14.95 8.69
N ALA A 49 -3.42 13.83 9.18
CA ALA A 49 -2.98 13.26 10.44
C ALA A 49 -1.66 12.49 10.25
N ILE A 50 -0.78 12.54 11.24
CA ILE A 50 0.42 11.72 11.28
C ILE A 50 0.49 10.94 12.58
N ILE A 51 0.98 9.71 12.51
CA ILE A 51 1.24 8.82 13.65
C ILE A 51 2.67 8.33 13.53
N HIS A 52 3.50 8.68 14.51
CA HIS A 52 4.85 8.13 14.63
C HIS A 52 4.79 6.77 15.30
N ILE A 53 5.10 5.72 14.56
CA ILE A 53 5.02 4.34 15.07
C ILE A 53 6.01 4.12 16.22
N SER A 54 7.12 4.86 16.26
CA SER A 54 8.09 4.85 17.36
C SER A 54 7.50 5.21 18.73
N GLU A 55 6.41 5.95 18.77
CA GLU A 55 5.71 6.29 20.03
C GLU A 55 4.85 5.13 20.56
N HIS A 56 4.61 4.12 19.73
CA HIS A 56 3.71 3.00 20.02
C HIS A 56 4.41 1.65 20.12
N THR A 57 5.62 1.52 19.58
CA THR A 57 6.41 0.29 19.63
C THR A 57 7.90 0.57 19.52
N ASN A 58 8.71 -0.21 20.23
CA ASN A 58 10.16 -0.21 20.11
C ASN A 58 10.67 -1.17 19.03
N HIS A 59 9.77 -1.82 18.28
CA HIS A 59 10.16 -2.75 17.24
C HIS A 59 10.81 -1.99 16.07
N PRO A 60 11.97 -2.43 15.56
CA PRO A 60 12.61 -1.78 14.44
C PRO A 60 11.76 -1.89 13.15
N SER A 61 11.85 -0.89 12.27
CA SER A 61 11.21 -0.96 10.95
C SER A 61 11.64 -2.22 10.18
N PRO A 62 10.74 -2.87 9.44
CA PRO A 62 9.40 -2.37 9.03
C PRO A 62 8.28 -2.74 10.01
N ASN A 63 7.43 -1.77 10.33
CA ASN A 63 6.25 -1.94 11.16
C ASN A 63 4.94 -1.91 10.36
N TYR A 64 4.98 -2.31 9.10
CA TYR A 64 3.83 -2.26 8.19
C TYR A 64 2.61 -3.02 8.73
N ARG A 65 2.82 -4.17 9.42
CA ARG A 65 1.74 -4.92 10.08
C ARG A 65 1.06 -4.10 11.16
N TRP A 66 1.81 -3.38 11.97
CA TRP A 66 1.27 -2.50 13.01
C TRP A 66 0.36 -1.43 12.39
N ALA A 67 0.82 -0.76 11.34
CA ALA A 67 0.05 0.25 10.62
C ALA A 67 -1.25 -0.33 10.03
N LEU A 68 -1.22 -1.56 9.48
CA LEU A 68 -2.40 -2.24 8.95
C LEU A 68 -3.43 -2.53 10.05
N ILE A 69 -3.00 -3.04 11.21
CA ILE A 69 -3.87 -3.35 12.35
C ILE A 69 -4.54 -2.07 12.86
N GLU A 70 -3.78 -1.02 13.06
CA GLU A 70 -4.30 0.26 13.56
C GLU A 70 -5.28 0.90 12.55
N ALA A 71 -4.92 0.90 11.26
CA ALA A 71 -5.81 1.41 10.21
C ALA A 71 -7.11 0.59 10.11
N GLN A 72 -7.04 -0.75 10.23
CA GLN A 72 -8.22 -1.60 10.27
C GLN A 72 -9.13 -1.25 11.45
N ARG A 73 -8.56 -1.14 12.65
CA ARG A 73 -9.29 -0.82 13.88
C ARG A 73 -10.05 0.51 13.72
N GLN A 74 -9.38 1.54 13.22
CA GLN A 74 -9.99 2.85 12.98
C GLN A 74 -11.11 2.79 11.93
N CYS A 75 -10.89 2.11 10.81
CA CYS A 75 -11.87 1.99 9.74
C CYS A 75 -13.12 1.19 10.18
N ILE A 76 -12.95 0.12 10.95
CA ILE A 76 -14.09 -0.64 11.51
C ILE A 76 -14.90 0.23 12.47
N ALA A 77 -14.25 0.96 13.38
CA ALA A 77 -14.93 1.84 14.33
C ALA A 77 -15.73 2.95 13.63
N GLN A 78 -15.23 3.43 12.50
CA GLN A 78 -15.85 4.49 11.69
C GLN A 78 -16.82 3.95 10.62
N LYS A 79 -16.97 2.64 10.49
CA LYS A 79 -17.78 1.96 9.46
C LYS A 79 -17.37 2.39 8.03
N ARG A 80 -16.08 2.51 7.78
CA ARG A 80 -15.50 2.97 6.49
C ARG A 80 -14.64 1.90 5.84
N PRO A 81 -14.48 1.92 4.51
CA PRO A 81 -13.43 1.16 3.85
C PRO A 81 -12.06 1.73 4.21
N LEU A 82 -11.01 0.93 4.04
CA LEU A 82 -9.63 1.34 4.15
C LEU A 82 -9.02 1.50 2.76
N VAL A 83 -8.52 2.69 2.43
CA VAL A 83 -7.70 2.89 1.23
C VAL A 83 -6.24 2.95 1.65
N ILE A 84 -5.44 2.06 1.11
CA ILE A 84 -3.99 2.01 1.30
C ILE A 84 -3.35 2.64 0.06
N ILE A 85 -2.42 3.57 0.27
CA ILE A 85 -1.59 4.17 -0.79
C ILE A 85 -0.15 4.13 -0.29
N GLU A 86 0.77 3.56 -1.07
CA GLU A 86 2.19 3.56 -0.76
C GLU A 86 2.84 4.91 -1.10
N SER A 87 3.94 5.24 -0.43
CA SER A 87 4.60 6.55 -0.49
C SER A 87 5.31 6.84 -1.82
N ASP A 88 5.34 5.89 -2.73
CA ASP A 88 5.91 5.98 -4.08
C ASP A 88 4.82 5.91 -5.18
N VAL A 89 3.57 6.20 -4.79
CA VAL A 89 2.42 6.13 -5.69
C VAL A 89 1.75 7.49 -5.82
N ILE A 90 1.66 7.99 -7.05
CA ILE A 90 1.00 9.25 -7.37
C ILE A 90 -0.39 8.95 -7.92
N VAL A 91 -1.41 9.32 -7.17
CA VAL A 91 -2.82 9.17 -7.55
C VAL A 91 -3.31 10.35 -8.40
N ARG A 92 -4.32 10.12 -9.23
CA ARG A 92 -5.06 11.19 -9.90
C ARG A 92 -6.18 11.70 -9.00
N ARG A 93 -6.73 12.86 -9.29
CA ARG A 93 -7.80 13.49 -8.50
C ARG A 93 -9.03 12.60 -8.32
N ASP A 94 -9.37 11.78 -9.31
CA ASP A 94 -10.54 10.90 -9.31
C ASP A 94 -10.24 9.45 -8.87
N THR A 95 -8.98 9.09 -8.66
CA THR A 95 -8.56 7.71 -8.38
C THR A 95 -9.33 7.11 -7.21
N ILE A 96 -9.34 7.76 -6.05
CA ILE A 96 -9.97 7.23 -4.84
C ILE A 96 -11.49 7.14 -5.01
N ALA A 97 -12.11 8.15 -5.62
CA ALA A 97 -13.55 8.13 -5.91
C ALA A 97 -13.93 6.95 -6.82
N ARG A 98 -13.08 6.61 -7.79
CA ARG A 98 -13.29 5.45 -8.68
C ARG A 98 -13.14 4.12 -7.95
N LEU A 99 -12.19 4.00 -7.01
CA LEU A 99 -12.08 2.82 -6.16
C LEU A 99 -13.36 2.65 -5.32
N ILE A 100 -13.85 3.72 -4.70
CA ILE A 100 -15.07 3.71 -3.89
C ILE A 100 -16.29 3.32 -4.74
N LYS A 101 -16.42 3.85 -5.95
CA LYS A 101 -17.53 3.53 -6.87
C LYS A 101 -17.59 2.05 -7.24
N ALA A 102 -16.45 1.37 -7.28
CA ALA A 102 -16.37 -0.06 -7.58
C ALA A 102 -16.66 -0.97 -6.37
N MET A 103 -16.87 -0.38 -5.20
CA MET A 103 -17.23 -1.09 -3.98
C MET A 103 -18.71 -1.47 -4.01
N VAL A 104 -19.00 -2.66 -4.53
CA VAL A 104 -20.34 -3.25 -4.57
C VAL A 104 -20.40 -4.50 -3.70
N PRO A 105 -21.60 -4.97 -3.28
CA PRO A 105 -21.74 -6.19 -2.46
C PRO A 105 -20.94 -7.38 -3.00
N GLY A 106 -20.27 -8.09 -2.10
CA GLY A 106 -19.43 -9.23 -2.43
C GLY A 106 -18.05 -8.87 -3.02
N VAL A 107 -17.66 -7.58 -3.02
CA VAL A 107 -16.29 -7.15 -3.33
C VAL A 107 -15.51 -6.97 -2.04
N GLY A 108 -14.34 -7.60 -1.94
CA GLY A 108 -13.44 -7.45 -0.81
C GLY A 108 -12.36 -6.40 -1.04
N MET A 109 -11.78 -6.38 -2.24
CA MET A 109 -10.70 -5.46 -2.58
C MET A 109 -10.90 -4.84 -3.95
N VAL A 110 -10.52 -3.57 -4.09
CA VAL A 110 -10.44 -2.87 -5.38
C VAL A 110 -9.08 -2.19 -5.49
N ALA A 111 -8.30 -2.50 -6.50
CA ALA A 111 -6.98 -1.90 -6.71
C ALA A 111 -6.90 -1.14 -8.03
N ALA A 112 -6.20 -0.02 -8.01
CA ALA A 112 -5.77 0.68 -9.21
C ALA A 112 -4.55 -0.01 -9.83
N VAL A 113 -4.49 -0.12 -11.15
CA VAL A 113 -3.30 -0.64 -11.84
C VAL A 113 -2.16 0.38 -11.74
N THR A 114 -0.93 -0.10 -11.60
CA THR A 114 0.26 0.76 -11.59
C THR A 114 0.83 0.93 -13.00
N MET A 115 1.28 2.14 -13.30
CA MET A 115 2.01 2.48 -14.53
C MET A 115 3.28 3.26 -14.19
N ASN A 116 4.27 3.19 -15.07
CA ASN A 116 5.39 4.11 -15.04
C ASN A 116 5.00 5.49 -15.64
N GLU A 117 5.93 6.42 -15.66
CA GLU A 117 5.69 7.78 -16.19
C GLU A 117 5.39 7.78 -17.72
N GLU A 118 5.85 6.74 -18.43
CA GLU A 118 5.57 6.54 -19.87
C GLU A 118 4.20 5.89 -20.13
N GLY A 119 3.39 5.64 -19.07
CA GLY A 119 2.06 5.04 -19.21
C GLY A 119 2.05 3.53 -19.43
N GLN A 120 3.17 2.85 -19.20
CA GLN A 120 3.27 1.40 -19.32
C GLN A 120 2.98 0.73 -17.97
N ILE A 121 2.16 -0.33 -17.97
CA ILE A 121 1.91 -1.10 -16.76
C ILE A 121 3.23 -1.68 -16.24
N ASN A 122 3.56 -1.36 -14.98
CA ASN A 122 4.80 -1.75 -14.34
C ASN A 122 4.57 -2.67 -13.12
N PHE A 123 5.64 -2.93 -12.37
CA PHE A 123 5.54 -3.67 -11.10
C PHE A 123 4.54 -2.97 -10.16
N PRO A 124 3.66 -3.72 -9.49
CA PRO A 124 3.57 -5.18 -9.38
C PRO A 124 2.59 -5.84 -10.35
N TYR A 125 2.08 -5.11 -11.34
CA TYR A 125 0.99 -5.57 -12.21
C TYR A 125 1.42 -5.94 -13.64
N GLU A 126 2.71 -6.28 -13.88
CA GLU A 126 3.19 -6.66 -15.22
C GLU A 126 2.36 -7.76 -15.87
N TYR A 127 1.75 -8.62 -15.06
CA TYR A 127 0.86 -9.67 -15.56
C TYR A 127 -0.44 -9.14 -16.19
N ALA A 128 -0.77 -7.87 -15.95
CA ALA A 128 -1.97 -7.22 -16.46
C ALA A 128 -1.75 -6.45 -17.78
N ARG A 129 -0.53 -6.44 -18.33
CA ARG A 129 -0.18 -5.67 -19.57
C ARG A 129 -1.08 -5.99 -20.76
N GLY A 130 -1.66 -7.18 -20.82
CA GLY A 130 -2.60 -7.57 -21.89
C GLY A 130 -4.07 -7.30 -21.60
N LEU A 131 -4.41 -6.85 -20.38
CA LEU A 131 -5.78 -6.59 -20.00
C LEU A 131 -6.22 -5.19 -20.46
N GLN A 132 -7.43 -5.11 -21.01
CA GLN A 132 -8.01 -3.87 -21.53
C GLN A 132 -9.16 -3.33 -20.66
N THR A 133 -9.71 -4.16 -19.79
CA THR A 133 -10.92 -3.85 -19.01
C THR A 133 -10.72 -4.13 -17.53
N ASP A 134 -11.43 -3.38 -16.72
CA ASP A 134 -11.57 -3.64 -15.29
C ASP A 134 -12.23 -5.00 -15.08
N GLY A 135 -11.84 -5.72 -14.04
CA GLY A 135 -12.42 -7.02 -13.79
C GLY A 135 -11.90 -7.73 -12.56
N GLU A 136 -12.46 -8.91 -12.32
CA GLU A 136 -12.05 -9.76 -11.23
C GLU A 136 -10.63 -10.28 -11.44
N CYS A 137 -9.84 -10.20 -10.37
CA CYS A 137 -8.45 -10.61 -10.36
C CYS A 137 -8.22 -11.77 -9.38
N HIS A 138 -7.85 -12.93 -9.91
CA HIS A 138 -7.51 -14.10 -9.11
C HIS A 138 -6.06 -14.12 -8.61
N LYS A 139 -5.24 -13.16 -9.06
CA LYS A 139 -3.90 -12.94 -8.54
C LYS A 139 -3.94 -12.02 -7.32
N ARG A 140 -2.78 -11.66 -6.79
CA ARG A 140 -2.69 -10.66 -5.71
C ARG A 140 -3.07 -9.28 -6.22
N LEU A 141 -3.70 -8.49 -5.37
CA LEU A 141 -3.76 -7.04 -5.51
C LEU A 141 -2.71 -6.43 -4.57
N SER A 142 -1.83 -5.59 -5.12
CA SER A 142 -0.80 -4.92 -4.32
C SER A 142 -1.36 -3.71 -3.59
N PHE A 143 -0.79 -3.38 -2.45
CA PHE A 143 -1.17 -2.22 -1.66
C PHE A 143 -0.68 -0.88 -2.23
N CYS A 144 -0.07 -0.84 -3.41
CA CYS A 144 0.33 0.41 -4.05
C CYS A 144 -0.80 1.46 -4.03
N CYS A 145 -2.00 1.08 -4.50
CA CYS A 145 -3.21 1.89 -4.34
C CYS A 145 -4.43 0.97 -4.33
N THR A 146 -4.90 0.60 -3.13
CA THR A 146 -5.92 -0.44 -2.96
C THR A 146 -6.90 -0.09 -1.87
N LEU A 147 -8.19 -0.23 -2.18
CA LEU A 147 -9.30 -0.17 -1.25
C LEU A 147 -9.61 -1.56 -0.71
N LEU A 148 -9.72 -1.68 0.60
CA LEU A 148 -10.27 -2.83 1.33
C LEU A 148 -11.66 -2.45 1.82
N THR A 149 -12.68 -3.23 1.45
CA THR A 149 -14.06 -2.93 1.84
C THR A 149 -14.29 -3.15 3.33
N HIS A 150 -15.27 -2.47 3.90
CA HIS A 150 -15.63 -2.66 5.30
C HIS A 150 -16.03 -4.12 5.59
N GLU A 151 -16.68 -4.79 4.63
CA GLU A 151 -17.01 -6.22 4.71
C GLU A 151 -15.75 -7.09 4.90
N LEU A 152 -14.71 -6.87 4.09
CA LEU A 152 -13.43 -7.58 4.25
C LEU A 152 -12.77 -7.26 5.59
N LEU A 153 -12.75 -5.99 6.01
CA LEU A 153 -12.16 -5.59 7.28
C LEU A 153 -12.82 -6.27 8.49
N GLN A 154 -14.13 -6.54 8.43
CA GLN A 154 -14.84 -7.28 9.47
C GLN A 154 -14.65 -8.80 9.41
N THR A 155 -14.31 -9.33 8.23
CA THR A 155 -14.20 -10.77 8.00
C THR A 155 -12.92 -11.37 8.59
N TYR A 156 -11.85 -10.60 8.68
CA TYR A 156 -10.55 -11.09 9.11
C TYR A 156 -9.79 -10.04 9.93
N ASP A 157 -9.39 -10.41 11.14
CA ASP A 157 -8.59 -9.57 12.02
C ASP A 157 -7.11 -9.58 11.58
N PHE A 158 -6.58 -8.42 11.20
CA PHE A 158 -5.19 -8.26 10.79
C PHE A 158 -4.16 -8.54 11.90
N ALA A 159 -4.59 -8.59 13.16
CA ALA A 159 -3.76 -9.07 14.23
C ALA A 159 -3.36 -10.56 14.08
N GLN A 160 -4.11 -11.33 13.27
CA GLN A 160 -3.80 -12.74 12.96
C GLN A 160 -2.82 -12.89 11.78
N LEU A 161 -2.43 -11.79 11.09
CA LEU A 161 -1.40 -11.85 10.05
C LEU A 161 -0.07 -12.32 10.65
N ASP A 162 0.59 -13.24 9.98
CA ASP A 162 1.86 -13.79 10.41
C ASP A 162 2.96 -12.69 10.46
N PRO A 163 3.52 -12.36 11.63
CA PRO A 163 4.51 -11.31 11.77
C PRO A 163 5.85 -11.64 11.10
N SER A 164 6.10 -12.91 10.80
CA SER A 164 7.32 -13.36 10.08
C SER A 164 7.24 -13.09 8.57
N LYS A 165 6.07 -12.71 8.06
CA LYS A 165 5.83 -12.44 6.64
C LYS A 165 5.90 -10.94 6.36
N SER A 166 6.13 -10.59 5.09
CA SER A 166 6.23 -9.20 4.64
C SER A 166 5.28 -8.87 3.47
N TRP A 167 4.62 -9.88 2.92
CA TRP A 167 3.74 -9.75 1.75
C TRP A 167 2.27 -9.83 2.17
N TYR A 168 1.84 -8.86 2.98
CA TYR A 168 0.48 -8.84 3.52
C TYR A 168 -0.59 -8.62 2.44
N ASP A 169 -0.26 -7.95 1.35
CA ASP A 169 -1.09 -7.81 0.17
C ASP A 169 -1.46 -9.18 -0.44
N VAL A 170 -0.49 -10.10 -0.52
CA VAL A 170 -0.72 -11.48 -0.97
C VAL A 170 -1.64 -12.23 0.00
N ALA A 171 -1.36 -12.12 1.30
CA ALA A 171 -2.14 -12.79 2.34
C ALA A 171 -3.60 -12.30 2.32
N ILE A 172 -3.82 -11.00 2.36
CA ILE A 172 -5.16 -10.39 2.40
C ILE A 172 -5.92 -10.64 1.10
N SER A 173 -5.25 -10.60 -0.06
CA SER A 173 -5.88 -10.99 -1.34
C SER A 173 -6.38 -12.45 -1.34
N ARG A 174 -5.65 -13.36 -0.71
CA ARG A 174 -6.07 -14.77 -0.56
C ARG A 174 -7.20 -14.93 0.45
N ILE A 175 -7.13 -14.19 1.56
CA ILE A 175 -8.16 -14.20 2.61
C ILE A 175 -9.50 -13.72 2.03
N ALA A 176 -9.51 -12.61 1.31
CA ALA A 176 -10.71 -12.10 0.66
C ALA A 176 -11.38 -13.17 -0.21
N ARG A 177 -10.61 -13.83 -1.10
CA ARG A 177 -11.15 -14.89 -1.95
C ARG A 177 -11.61 -16.12 -1.17
N LYS A 178 -10.91 -16.54 -0.12
CA LYS A 178 -11.34 -17.65 0.74
C LYS A 178 -12.64 -17.34 1.47
N ALA A 179 -12.90 -16.08 1.76
CA ALA A 179 -14.16 -15.61 2.32
C ALA A 179 -15.29 -15.45 1.27
N GLY A 180 -15.04 -15.80 0.01
CA GLY A 180 -16.03 -15.67 -1.07
C GLY A 180 -16.14 -14.24 -1.63
N LEU A 181 -15.23 -13.34 -1.25
CA LEU A 181 -15.21 -11.96 -1.74
C LEU A 181 -14.39 -11.86 -3.02
N ARG A 182 -14.82 -11.00 -3.94
CA ARG A 182 -14.12 -10.71 -5.20
C ARG A 182 -13.05 -9.66 -5.01
N ASN A 183 -11.93 -9.82 -5.70
CA ASN A 183 -10.87 -8.83 -5.82
C ASN A 183 -10.93 -8.19 -7.22
N ILE A 184 -11.07 -6.90 -7.33
CA ILE A 184 -11.22 -6.16 -8.59
C ILE A 184 -9.95 -5.38 -8.90
N LEU A 185 -9.41 -5.55 -10.10
CA LEU A 185 -8.33 -4.71 -10.63
C LEU A 185 -8.91 -3.73 -11.65
N GLN A 186 -8.70 -2.45 -11.41
CA GLN A 186 -9.12 -1.37 -12.31
C GLN A 186 -7.98 -0.99 -13.26
N ILE A 187 -8.06 -1.47 -14.50
CA ILE A 187 -7.15 -1.09 -15.60
C ILE A 187 -7.42 0.35 -16.05
N SER A 188 -8.69 0.75 -16.03
CA SER A 188 -9.13 2.10 -16.40
C SER A 188 -8.75 3.19 -15.40
N ASN A 189 -8.26 2.80 -14.21
CA ASN A 189 -7.89 3.71 -13.11
C ASN A 189 -6.40 3.62 -12.75
N PRO A 190 -5.48 3.96 -13.68
CA PRO A 190 -4.05 3.83 -13.41
C PRO A 190 -3.55 4.89 -12.43
N VAL A 191 -2.55 4.48 -11.63
CA VAL A 191 -1.73 5.35 -10.79
C VAL A 191 -0.29 5.29 -11.26
N VAL A 192 0.47 6.38 -11.12
CA VAL A 192 1.90 6.36 -11.40
C VAL A 192 2.63 5.77 -10.20
N HIS A 193 3.37 4.70 -10.43
CA HIS A 193 4.20 4.07 -9.41
C HIS A 193 5.66 4.24 -9.82
N ILE A 194 6.39 4.97 -9.00
CA ILE A 194 7.82 5.25 -9.17
C ILE A 194 8.57 4.35 -8.19
N PRO A 195 8.93 3.11 -8.59
CA PRO A 195 9.55 2.16 -7.68
C PRO A 195 10.84 2.74 -7.12
N HIS A 196 10.85 3.00 -5.83
CA HIS A 196 12.06 3.32 -5.10
C HIS A 196 12.35 2.20 -4.10
N SER A 197 13.58 1.95 -3.83
CA SER A 197 13.94 1.00 -2.80
C SER A 197 14.65 1.72 -1.67
N SER A 198 13.93 1.93 -0.57
CA SER A 198 14.54 2.25 0.72
C SER A 198 15.35 1.05 1.28
N ARG A 199 15.30 -0.09 0.58
CA ARG A 199 15.98 -1.33 0.96
C ARG A 199 17.03 -1.68 -0.08
N PRO A 200 18.31 -1.29 0.12
CA PRO A 200 19.39 -1.49 -0.86
C PRO A 200 19.53 -2.93 -1.36
N TRP A 201 19.24 -3.90 -0.49
CA TRP A 201 19.30 -5.32 -0.86
C TRP A 201 18.24 -5.74 -1.89
N LYS A 202 17.10 -5.04 -2.01
CA LYS A 202 16.11 -5.30 -3.06
C LYS A 202 16.57 -4.85 -4.44
N GLN A 203 17.39 -3.81 -4.49
CA GLN A 203 18.01 -3.35 -5.75
C GLN A 203 18.95 -4.41 -6.33
N LEU A 204 19.52 -5.26 -5.48
CA LEU A 204 20.34 -6.40 -5.94
C LEU A 204 19.59 -7.34 -6.88
N LYS A 205 18.26 -7.40 -6.83
CA LYS A 205 17.47 -8.21 -7.77
C LYS A 205 17.75 -7.83 -9.22
N TYR A 206 18.05 -6.58 -9.48
CA TYR A 206 18.27 -6.03 -10.82
C TYR A 206 19.76 -5.88 -11.15
N THR A 207 20.60 -5.66 -10.14
CA THR A 207 22.04 -5.40 -10.32
C THR A 207 22.90 -6.65 -10.08
N ASN A 208 22.50 -7.52 -9.14
CA ASN A 208 23.17 -8.77 -8.84
C ASN A 208 22.16 -9.82 -8.33
N PRO A 209 21.43 -10.50 -9.23
CA PRO A 209 20.39 -11.48 -8.85
C PRO A 209 20.90 -12.61 -7.95
N ILE A 210 22.14 -13.07 -8.14
CA ILE A 210 22.74 -14.16 -7.33
C ILE A 210 22.82 -13.72 -5.88
N LEU A 211 23.35 -12.54 -5.61
CA LEU A 211 23.47 -11.98 -4.27
C LEU A 211 22.09 -11.68 -3.66
N TYR A 212 21.12 -11.25 -4.48
CA TYR A 212 19.73 -11.08 -4.04
C TYR A 212 19.13 -12.39 -3.53
N TYR A 213 19.20 -13.48 -4.31
CA TYR A 213 18.66 -14.78 -3.92
C TYR A 213 19.40 -15.37 -2.73
N TRP A 214 20.71 -15.16 -2.63
CA TRP A 214 21.50 -15.54 -1.47
C TRP A 214 20.99 -14.82 -0.20
N HIS A 215 20.82 -13.50 -0.22
CA HIS A 215 20.26 -12.75 0.89
C HIS A 215 18.81 -13.17 1.22
N LYS A 216 18.01 -13.48 0.20
CA LYS A 216 16.64 -13.97 0.38
C LYS A 216 16.59 -15.28 1.15
N ILE A 217 17.47 -16.23 0.81
CA ILE A 217 17.50 -17.57 1.40
C ILE A 217 18.15 -17.55 2.79
N ILE A 218 19.37 -17.03 2.88
CA ILE A 218 20.18 -17.09 4.12
C ILE A 218 19.59 -16.19 5.23
N HIS A 219 19.12 -15.01 4.89
CA HIS A 219 18.53 -14.07 5.87
C HIS A 219 17.01 -14.16 5.96
N GLY A 220 16.39 -15.13 5.29
CA GLY A 220 14.93 -15.33 5.33
C GLY A 220 14.12 -14.10 4.92
N ARG A 221 14.65 -13.26 4.03
CA ARG A 221 13.99 -12.02 3.57
C ARG A 221 12.94 -12.32 2.52
N ASP A 222 11.95 -11.41 2.36
CA ASP A 222 10.84 -11.55 1.40
C ASP A 222 10.07 -12.88 1.52
N ARG A 223 9.78 -13.31 2.73
CA ARG A 223 8.92 -14.48 2.98
C ARG A 223 7.47 -14.15 2.63
N ILE A 224 6.89 -14.97 1.77
CA ILE A 224 5.46 -14.94 1.39
C ILE A 224 4.66 -15.84 2.31
#